data_aac3046668817bdcc6be57019b3b8ef6
#
_entry.id   aac3046668817bdcc6be57019b3b8ef6
#
_cell.length_a   1.000
_cell.length_b   1.000
_cell.length_c   1.000
_cell.angle_alpha   90.00
_cell.angle_beta   90.00
_cell.angle_gamma   90.00
#
_symmetry.space_group_name_H-M   'P 1'
#
loop_
_entity.id
_entity.type
_entity.pdbx_description
1 polymer ?
#
loop_
_entity_poly.entity_id
_entity_poly.type
_entity_poly.pdbx_seq_one_letter_code
_entity_poly.pdbx_strand_id
1 'polypeptide(L)'
;MRVFKQHRHRSKLIQRALEAPLLTRRTTSRFNRFANALGAFTLTWLVGSAGSASAQEVVLPKAARVMTPAEIHELYHDRSWRWKGGAAYLVDERRRFSAWVDDDTGKSWAEGNWIITETGQMCLNATWHSKAGRSPAMTCFSHSFDNGTIYQKREPAGSWYVFRHAQPRDQDEAKNLVRKDLVSTHILAVKTALD
;
A
#
# COMPACT_ATOMS: atom_id res chain seq x y z
N MET A 1 -20.05 -14.42 2.51
CA MET A 1 -19.15 -14.42 1.33
C MET A 1 -18.71 -13.03 0.81
N ARG A 2 -19.25 -11.89 1.33
CA ARG A 2 -18.89 -10.51 0.93
C ARG A 2 -17.66 -9.91 1.63
N VAL A 3 -17.27 -10.41 2.80
CA VAL A 3 -16.16 -9.86 3.61
C VAL A 3 -14.77 -10.15 3.01
N PHE A 4 -14.60 -11.29 2.32
CA PHE A 4 -13.32 -11.69 1.73
C PHE A 4 -12.82 -10.79 0.58
N LYS A 5 -13.73 -10.10 -0.13
CA LYS A 5 -13.39 -9.27 -1.29
C LYS A 5 -12.78 -7.91 -0.90
N GLN A 6 -13.16 -7.39 0.27
CA GLN A 6 -12.68 -6.08 0.76
C GLN A 6 -11.27 -6.14 1.31
N HIS A 7 -10.88 -7.26 1.94
CA HIS A 7 -9.52 -7.50 2.43
C HIS A 7 -8.49 -7.55 1.29
N ARG A 8 -8.89 -8.14 0.16
CA ARG A 8 -8.02 -8.29 -1.02
C ARG A 8 -7.67 -6.95 -1.68
N HIS A 9 -8.56 -5.96 -1.58
CA HIS A 9 -8.36 -4.64 -2.22
C HIS A 9 -7.46 -3.73 -1.38
N ARG A 10 -7.58 -3.76 -0.06
CA ARG A 10 -6.74 -2.98 0.87
C ARG A 10 -5.29 -3.46 0.91
N SER A 11 -5.06 -4.78 0.95
CA SER A 11 -3.72 -5.36 0.82
C SER A 11 -3.00 -4.92 -0.45
N LYS A 12 -3.72 -4.85 -1.58
CA LYS A 12 -3.14 -4.37 -2.86
C LYS A 12 -2.77 -2.89 -2.84
N LEU A 13 -3.48 -2.06 -2.07
CA LEU A 13 -3.16 -0.63 -1.94
C LEU A 13 -1.85 -0.42 -1.18
N ILE A 14 -1.62 -1.15 -0.10
CA ILE A 14 -0.38 -1.07 0.69
C ILE A 14 0.79 -1.63 -0.12
N GLN A 15 0.60 -2.77 -0.77
CA GLN A 15 1.58 -3.39 -1.63
C GLN A 15 2.01 -2.43 -2.77
N ARG A 16 1.06 -1.84 -3.50
CA ARG A 16 1.34 -0.80 -4.52
C ARG A 16 1.96 0.47 -3.93
N ALA A 17 1.73 0.73 -2.64
CA ALA A 17 2.30 1.87 -1.95
C ALA A 17 3.79 1.71 -1.67
N LEU A 18 4.25 0.49 -1.50
CA LEU A 18 5.64 0.17 -1.17
C LEU A 18 6.48 -0.17 -2.41
N GLU A 19 5.83 -0.46 -3.55
CA GLU A 19 6.50 -0.73 -4.81
C GLU A 19 6.89 0.57 -5.55
N ALA A 20 8.06 0.58 -6.16
CA ALA A 20 8.49 1.68 -7.02
C ALA A 20 7.55 1.82 -8.24
N PRO A 21 7.28 3.04 -8.72
CA PRO A 21 6.50 3.22 -9.93
C PRO A 21 7.22 2.55 -11.12
N LEU A 22 6.66 1.48 -11.64
CA LEU A 22 7.09 0.92 -12.91
C LEU A 22 6.92 2.01 -13.97
N LEU A 23 8.01 2.39 -14.60
CA LEU A 23 8.05 3.33 -15.73
C LEU A 23 7.03 2.88 -16.78
N THR A 24 5.90 3.56 -16.86
CA THR A 24 4.91 3.37 -17.91
C THR A 24 5.54 3.80 -19.24
N ARG A 25 6.02 2.84 -20.01
CA ARG A 25 6.39 3.03 -21.40
C ARG A 25 5.16 3.52 -22.14
N ARG A 26 5.14 4.81 -22.52
CA ARG A 26 4.14 5.37 -23.43
C ARG A 26 4.24 4.65 -24.77
N THR A 27 3.37 3.72 -25.01
CA THR A 27 3.11 3.19 -26.35
C THR A 27 2.22 4.20 -27.08
N THR A 28 2.81 4.95 -27.98
CA THR A 28 2.08 5.77 -28.95
C THR A 28 1.36 4.84 -29.93
N SER A 29 0.07 4.62 -29.72
CA SER A 29 -0.79 3.94 -30.68
C SER A 29 -1.04 4.87 -31.85
N ARG A 30 -0.53 4.51 -33.04
CA ARG A 30 -0.88 5.13 -34.31
C ARG A 30 -2.30 4.72 -34.67
N PHE A 31 -3.17 5.70 -34.78
CA PHE A 31 -4.49 5.56 -35.36
C PHE A 31 -4.37 5.15 -36.84
N ASN A 32 -4.88 3.98 -37.20
CA ASN A 32 -5.16 3.64 -38.59
C ASN A 32 -6.69 3.67 -38.81
N ARG A 33 -7.13 4.62 -39.63
CA ARG A 33 -8.49 4.71 -40.10
C ARG A 33 -8.66 3.69 -41.22
N PHE A 34 -9.65 2.80 -41.13
CA PHE A 34 -10.35 2.22 -42.26
C PHE A 34 -11.85 2.24 -42.01
N ALA A 35 -12.51 2.76 -43.01
CA ALA A 35 -13.97 2.93 -43.07
C ALA A 35 -14.64 1.72 -43.71
N ASN A 36 -15.95 1.61 -43.47
CA ASN A 36 -17.04 0.93 -44.18
C ASN A 36 -17.31 -0.55 -43.89
N ALA A 37 -18.45 -0.85 -43.31
CA ALA A 37 -19.64 -1.33 -44.06
C ALA A 37 -20.80 -1.69 -43.10
N LEU A 38 -22.00 -1.41 -43.53
CA LEU A 38 -23.32 -1.59 -42.94
C LEU A 38 -23.62 -3.05 -42.55
N GLY A 39 -24.26 -3.23 -41.37
CA GLY A 39 -24.87 -4.49 -40.96
C GLY A 39 -25.67 -4.28 -39.67
N ALA A 40 -26.98 -4.01 -39.80
CA ALA A 40 -27.92 -3.86 -38.69
C ALA A 40 -28.22 -5.22 -38.06
N PHE A 41 -27.71 -5.47 -36.86
CA PHE A 41 -28.22 -6.49 -35.94
C PHE A 41 -28.43 -5.85 -34.57
N THR A 42 -29.71 -5.64 -34.24
CA THR A 42 -30.14 -5.20 -32.92
C THR A 42 -30.01 -6.36 -31.93
N LEU A 43 -28.86 -6.47 -31.27
CA LEU A 43 -28.70 -7.33 -30.12
C LEU A 43 -28.89 -6.46 -28.87
N THR A 44 -30.02 -6.65 -28.19
CA THR A 44 -30.32 -6.01 -26.90
C THR A 44 -29.36 -6.55 -25.83
N TRP A 45 -28.28 -5.83 -25.56
CA TRP A 45 -27.38 -6.14 -24.45
C TRP A 45 -28.03 -5.64 -23.16
N LEU A 46 -28.49 -6.58 -22.34
CA LEU A 46 -28.74 -6.32 -20.92
C LEU A 46 -27.39 -5.96 -20.27
N VAL A 47 -27.09 -4.67 -20.21
CA VAL A 47 -25.94 -4.14 -19.45
C VAL A 47 -26.29 -4.30 -17.99
N GLY A 48 -25.93 -5.46 -17.43
CA GLY A 48 -25.88 -5.66 -15.99
C GLY A 48 -24.85 -4.68 -15.42
N SER A 49 -25.31 -3.60 -14.80
CA SER A 49 -24.47 -2.66 -14.05
C SER A 49 -23.80 -3.42 -12.92
N ALA A 50 -22.58 -3.92 -13.17
CA ALA A 50 -21.69 -4.38 -12.12
C ALA A 50 -21.32 -3.15 -11.29
N GLY A 51 -22.10 -2.88 -10.25
CA GLY A 51 -21.81 -1.84 -9.28
C GLY A 51 -20.42 -2.04 -8.74
N SER A 52 -19.48 -1.22 -9.15
CA SER A 52 -18.16 -1.11 -8.55
C SER A 52 -18.39 -0.70 -7.10
N ALA A 53 -18.16 -1.62 -6.15
CA ALA A 53 -18.15 -1.29 -4.74
C ALA A 53 -16.98 -0.33 -4.51
N SER A 54 -17.24 0.96 -4.61
CA SER A 54 -16.34 2.01 -4.14
C SER A 54 -16.01 1.71 -2.68
N ALA A 55 -14.72 1.56 -2.36
CA ALA A 55 -14.30 1.62 -0.98
C ALA A 55 -14.79 2.98 -0.44
N GLN A 56 -15.67 2.93 0.56
CA GLN A 56 -16.28 4.14 1.12
C GLN A 56 -15.15 5.00 1.69
N GLU A 57 -14.91 6.15 1.06
CA GLU A 57 -13.95 7.14 1.52
C GLU A 57 -14.36 7.62 2.90
N VAL A 58 -13.45 7.48 3.86
CA VAL A 58 -13.71 7.92 5.22
C VAL A 58 -13.43 9.40 5.30
N VAL A 59 -14.47 10.18 5.60
CA VAL A 59 -14.30 11.60 5.94
C VAL A 59 -13.68 11.66 7.34
N LEU A 60 -12.56 12.38 7.46
CA LEU A 60 -11.89 12.56 8.74
C LEU A 60 -12.80 13.38 9.69
N PRO A 61 -13.07 12.90 10.92
CA PRO A 61 -13.86 13.66 11.90
C PRO A 61 -13.27 15.06 12.14
N LYS A 62 -14.11 16.08 12.34
CA LYS A 62 -13.63 17.46 12.61
C LYS A 62 -12.79 17.56 13.89
N ALA A 63 -13.01 16.67 14.86
CA ALA A 63 -12.26 16.61 16.11
C ALA A 63 -10.96 15.80 15.99
N ALA A 64 -10.72 15.14 14.86
CA ALA A 64 -9.51 14.35 14.66
C ALA A 64 -8.27 15.26 14.66
N ARG A 65 -7.32 14.95 15.52
CA ARG A 65 -6.04 15.62 15.58
C ARG A 65 -4.94 14.83 14.86
N VAL A 66 -3.93 15.52 14.42
CA VAL A 66 -2.70 14.89 13.94
C VAL A 66 -2.06 14.08 15.08
N MET A 67 -1.55 12.90 14.77
CA MET A 67 -0.79 12.12 15.75
C MET A 67 0.60 12.72 15.96
N THR A 68 1.06 12.71 17.22
CA THR A 68 2.40 13.16 17.57
C THR A 68 3.47 12.19 17.07
N PRO A 69 4.73 12.64 16.90
CA PRO A 69 5.85 11.74 16.54
C PRO A 69 6.01 10.56 17.51
N ALA A 70 5.80 10.78 18.81
CA ALA A 70 5.90 9.73 19.82
C ALA A 70 4.81 8.65 19.65
N GLU A 71 3.56 9.05 19.38
CA GLU A 71 2.47 8.11 19.13
C GLU A 71 2.69 7.29 17.85
N ILE A 72 3.23 7.89 16.80
CA ILE A 72 3.56 7.20 15.56
C ILE A 72 4.74 6.24 15.80
N HIS A 73 5.74 6.67 16.57
CA HIS A 73 6.85 5.81 16.95
C HIS A 73 6.38 4.54 17.65
N GLU A 74 5.55 4.67 18.69
CA GLU A 74 4.96 3.54 19.42
C GLU A 74 4.16 2.61 18.53
N LEU A 75 3.57 3.13 17.46
CA LEU A 75 2.79 2.35 16.52
C LEU A 75 3.67 1.44 15.66
N TYR A 76 4.89 1.89 15.29
CA TYR A 76 5.69 1.24 14.24
C TYR A 76 7.01 0.64 14.70
N HIS A 77 7.65 1.14 15.79
CA HIS A 77 8.99 0.71 16.16
C HIS A 77 9.07 -0.80 16.41
N ASP A 78 10.12 -1.43 15.92
CA ASP A 78 10.43 -2.86 16.03
C ASP A 78 9.25 -3.77 15.63
N ARG A 79 8.51 -3.35 14.60
CA ARG A 79 7.40 -4.12 14.06
C ARG A 79 7.58 -4.43 12.59
N SER A 80 7.12 -5.61 12.21
CA SER A 80 6.88 -5.89 10.80
C SER A 80 5.46 -5.53 10.42
N TRP A 81 5.32 -4.83 9.30
CA TRP A 81 4.05 -4.59 8.63
C TRP A 81 3.92 -5.60 7.49
N ARG A 82 2.99 -6.52 7.60
CA ARG A 82 2.79 -7.62 6.65
C ARG A 82 1.61 -7.38 5.73
N TRP A 83 1.70 -7.90 4.52
CA TRP A 83 0.61 -7.97 3.54
C TRP A 83 0.68 -9.28 2.78
N LYS A 84 -0.28 -9.53 1.85
CA LYS A 84 -0.26 -10.71 1.00
C LYS A 84 0.93 -10.61 0.03
N GLY A 85 1.89 -11.51 0.17
CA GLY A 85 3.08 -11.58 -0.70
C GLY A 85 4.22 -10.65 -0.30
N GLY A 86 4.25 -10.14 0.96
CA GLY A 86 5.36 -9.33 1.41
C GLY A 86 5.30 -8.89 2.87
N ALA A 87 6.39 -8.30 3.33
CA ALA A 87 6.49 -7.65 4.62
C ALA A 87 7.56 -6.55 4.61
N ALA A 88 7.37 -5.57 5.49
CA ALA A 88 8.37 -4.56 5.83
C ALA A 88 8.73 -4.67 7.31
N TYR A 89 9.97 -4.38 7.69
CA TYR A 89 10.40 -4.32 9.08
C TYR A 89 10.98 -2.94 9.39
N LEU A 90 10.45 -2.31 10.43
CA LEU A 90 10.79 -0.98 10.89
C LEU A 90 11.60 -1.09 12.19
N VAL A 91 12.91 -1.18 12.06
CA VAL A 91 13.85 -1.31 13.18
C VAL A 91 14.03 0.06 13.84
N ASP A 92 13.94 0.15 15.17
CA ASP A 92 14.14 1.41 15.87
C ASP A 92 15.59 1.89 15.82
N GLU A 93 16.54 0.96 15.97
CA GLU A 93 17.97 1.28 15.90
C GLU A 93 18.33 1.92 14.55
N ARG A 94 18.76 3.19 14.59
CA ARG A 94 19.08 4.02 13.41
C ARG A 94 17.93 4.15 12.43
N ARG A 95 16.68 3.88 12.86
CA ARG A 95 15.48 3.95 12.03
C ARG A 95 15.61 3.16 10.72
N ARG A 96 16.21 1.99 10.77
CA ARG A 96 16.40 1.15 9.58
C ARG A 96 15.07 0.58 9.08
N PHE A 97 14.96 0.51 7.78
CA PHE A 97 13.83 -0.09 7.06
C PHE A 97 14.32 -1.15 6.11
N SER A 98 13.64 -2.29 6.08
CA SER A 98 13.84 -3.33 5.07
C SER A 98 12.50 -3.94 4.68
N ALA A 99 12.38 -4.42 3.44
CA ALA A 99 11.16 -5.04 2.95
C ALA A 99 11.45 -6.07 1.86
N TRP A 100 10.52 -7.00 1.69
CA TRP A 100 10.51 -7.92 0.56
C TRP A 100 9.09 -8.03 -0.01
N VAL A 101 9.03 -8.34 -1.31
CA VAL A 101 7.81 -8.66 -2.05
C VAL A 101 8.09 -9.93 -2.87
N ASP A 102 7.15 -10.86 -2.86
CA ASP A 102 7.12 -12.05 -3.70
C ASP A 102 5.66 -12.36 -4.02
N ASP A 103 5.19 -11.87 -5.16
CA ASP A 103 3.80 -12.01 -5.59
C ASP A 103 3.67 -12.14 -7.12
N ASP A 104 2.43 -12.08 -7.60
CA ASP A 104 2.10 -12.22 -9.03
C ASP A 104 2.75 -11.12 -9.91
N THR A 105 3.21 -10.01 -9.34
CA THR A 105 3.90 -8.92 -10.05
C THR A 105 5.40 -9.12 -10.13
N GLY A 106 5.94 -10.03 -9.33
CA GLY A 106 7.35 -10.41 -9.31
C GLY A 106 7.98 -10.32 -7.93
N LYS A 107 9.30 -10.43 -7.92
CA LYS A 107 10.11 -10.34 -6.69
C LYS A 107 10.81 -9.00 -6.63
N SER A 108 10.81 -8.42 -5.43
CA SER A 108 11.61 -7.23 -5.13
C SER A 108 11.97 -7.18 -3.64
N TRP A 109 13.00 -6.42 -3.31
CA TRP A 109 13.37 -6.12 -1.93
C TRP A 109 13.80 -4.68 -1.80
N ALA A 110 13.73 -4.14 -0.60
CA ALA A 110 14.13 -2.78 -0.32
C ALA A 110 14.92 -2.66 0.98
N GLU A 111 15.78 -1.65 1.03
CA GLU A 111 16.46 -1.21 2.24
C GLU A 111 16.55 0.31 2.28
N GLY A 112 16.60 0.86 3.48
CA GLY A 112 16.66 2.30 3.71
C GLY A 112 16.35 2.66 5.14
N ASN A 113 15.68 3.79 5.33
CA ASN A 113 15.32 4.32 6.63
C ASN A 113 13.84 4.71 6.68
N TRP A 114 13.26 4.64 7.85
CA TRP A 114 11.96 5.24 8.13
C TRP A 114 12.12 6.47 9.00
N ILE A 115 11.32 7.47 8.76
CA ILE A 115 11.34 8.75 9.46
C ILE A 115 9.93 9.13 9.89
N ILE A 116 9.83 9.92 10.95
CA ILE A 116 8.59 10.51 11.44
C ILE A 116 8.75 12.01 11.40
N THR A 117 7.73 12.71 10.90
CA THR A 117 7.70 14.17 10.81
C THR A 117 6.86 14.78 11.93
N GLU A 118 7.11 16.03 12.28
CA GLU A 118 6.29 16.81 13.22
C GLU A 118 4.85 17.03 12.72
N THR A 119 4.62 16.83 11.43
CA THR A 119 3.30 16.94 10.80
C THR A 119 2.51 15.64 10.79
N GLY A 120 2.92 14.66 11.60
CA GLY A 120 2.20 13.39 11.77
C GLY A 120 2.32 12.41 10.62
N GLN A 121 3.44 12.42 9.91
CA GLN A 121 3.71 11.48 8.84
C GLN A 121 4.79 10.48 9.24
N MET A 122 4.60 9.22 8.87
CA MET A 122 5.63 8.20 8.80
C MET A 122 6.01 8.00 7.35
N CYS A 123 7.30 8.14 7.03
CA CYS A 123 7.81 8.01 5.67
C CYS A 123 8.87 6.90 5.58
N LEU A 124 8.80 6.12 4.53
CA LEU A 124 9.76 5.08 4.16
C LEU A 124 10.62 5.62 3.02
N ASN A 125 11.88 5.93 3.29
CA ASN A 125 12.86 6.35 2.29
C ASN A 125 13.76 5.17 1.98
N ALA A 126 13.58 4.53 0.84
CA ALA A 126 14.20 3.26 0.52
C ALA A 126 14.63 3.16 -0.95
N THR A 127 15.60 2.29 -1.20
CA THR A 127 15.93 1.83 -2.55
C THR A 127 15.34 0.44 -2.75
N TRP A 128 14.49 0.31 -3.75
CA TRP A 128 13.93 -0.95 -4.22
C TRP A 128 14.82 -1.61 -5.25
N HIS A 129 14.96 -2.91 -5.16
CA HIS A 129 15.75 -3.76 -6.07
C HIS A 129 14.82 -4.81 -6.68
N SER A 130 14.85 -4.95 -7.98
CA SER A 130 14.07 -5.93 -8.76
C SER A 130 14.86 -6.37 -9.99
N LYS A 131 14.31 -7.29 -10.78
CA LYS A 131 14.88 -7.65 -12.10
C LYS A 131 15.00 -6.46 -13.06
N ALA A 132 14.17 -5.43 -12.89
CA ALA A 132 14.23 -4.20 -13.70
C ALA A 132 15.34 -3.22 -13.25
N GLY A 133 16.04 -3.51 -12.15
CA GLY A 133 17.10 -2.69 -11.59
C GLY A 133 16.74 -2.05 -10.26
N ARG A 134 17.38 -0.93 -9.94
CA ARG A 134 17.24 -0.19 -8.69
C ARG A 134 16.37 1.05 -8.88
N SER A 135 15.51 1.32 -7.91
CA SER A 135 14.62 2.49 -7.92
C SER A 135 14.51 3.10 -6.52
N PRO A 136 15.00 4.33 -6.29
CA PRO A 136 14.75 5.02 -5.04
C PRO A 136 13.27 5.43 -4.96
N ALA A 137 12.69 5.32 -3.76
CA ALA A 137 11.31 5.70 -3.53
C ALA A 137 11.13 6.26 -2.12
N MET A 138 10.27 7.27 -1.99
CA MET A 138 9.77 7.74 -0.72
C MET A 138 8.26 7.52 -0.67
N THR A 139 7.81 6.82 0.36
CA THR A 139 6.37 6.58 0.59
C THR A 139 6.01 7.07 1.97
N CYS A 140 5.08 8.01 2.05
CA CYS A 140 4.64 8.61 3.30
C CYS A 140 3.18 8.27 3.63
N PHE A 141 2.90 8.15 4.92
CA PHE A 141 1.56 7.94 5.46
C PHE A 141 1.28 8.98 6.53
N SER A 142 0.22 9.77 6.35
CA SER A 142 -0.30 10.69 7.36
C SER A 142 -1.17 9.96 8.35
N HIS A 143 -1.13 10.37 9.62
CA HIS A 143 -1.87 9.76 10.71
C HIS A 143 -2.69 10.81 11.46
N SER A 144 -3.93 10.47 11.77
CA SER A 144 -4.81 11.24 12.64
C SER A 144 -5.47 10.35 13.68
N PHE A 145 -5.82 10.95 14.81
CA PHE A 145 -6.41 10.25 15.94
C PHE A 145 -7.68 10.97 16.41
N ASP A 146 -8.72 10.20 16.65
CA ASP A 146 -9.96 10.68 17.29
C ASP A 146 -10.58 9.56 18.14
N ASN A 147 -10.83 9.84 19.43
CA ASN A 147 -11.54 8.94 20.36
C ASN A 147 -11.11 7.48 20.28
N GLY A 148 -9.77 7.19 20.32
CA GLY A 148 -9.21 5.84 20.27
C GLY A 148 -9.08 5.25 18.87
N THR A 149 -9.65 5.90 17.86
CA THR A 149 -9.56 5.48 16.45
C THR A 149 -8.35 6.15 15.80
N ILE A 150 -7.54 5.36 15.09
CA ILE A 150 -6.43 5.85 14.26
C ILE A 150 -6.88 5.81 12.81
N TYR A 151 -6.71 6.94 12.13
CA TYR A 151 -6.90 7.10 10.70
C TYR A 151 -5.55 7.20 10.01
N GLN A 152 -5.45 6.64 8.82
CA GLN A 152 -4.25 6.71 8.00
C GLN A 152 -4.61 7.12 6.57
N LYS A 153 -3.69 7.82 5.91
CA LYS A 153 -3.77 8.17 4.50
C LYS A 153 -2.40 8.06 3.86
N ARG A 154 -2.31 7.41 2.71
CA ARG A 154 -1.09 7.44 1.91
C ARG A 154 -0.95 8.76 1.17
N GLU A 155 0.22 9.39 1.26
CA GLU A 155 0.47 10.64 0.56
C GLU A 155 1.06 10.40 -0.85
N PRO A 156 0.88 11.35 -1.81
CA PRO A 156 0.02 12.53 -1.69
C PRO A 156 -1.46 12.27 -2.07
N ALA A 157 -1.79 11.17 -2.70
CA ALA A 157 -3.06 10.99 -3.42
C ALA A 157 -3.99 9.92 -2.83
N GLY A 158 -3.69 9.38 -1.66
CA GLY A 158 -4.56 8.39 -1.01
C GLY A 158 -5.74 9.03 -0.31
N SER A 159 -6.80 8.25 -0.08
CA SER A 159 -7.94 8.62 0.76
C SER A 159 -7.71 8.20 2.22
N TRP A 160 -8.34 8.92 3.16
CA TRP A 160 -8.35 8.50 4.55
C TRP A 160 -9.09 7.18 4.73
N TYR A 161 -8.58 6.32 5.59
CA TYR A 161 -9.24 5.10 6.03
C TYR A 161 -8.98 4.84 7.51
N VAL A 162 -9.82 4.02 8.16
CA VAL A 162 -9.58 3.60 9.53
C VAL A 162 -8.46 2.57 9.53
N PHE A 163 -7.34 2.93 10.14
CA PHE A 163 -6.19 2.06 10.35
C PHE A 163 -6.39 1.14 11.54
N ARG A 164 -6.93 1.69 12.64
CA ARG A 164 -7.30 0.96 13.86
C ARG A 164 -8.55 1.58 14.47
N HIS A 165 -9.59 0.79 14.70
CA HIS A 165 -10.76 1.25 15.46
C HIS A 165 -10.42 1.37 16.95
N ALA A 166 -11.17 2.21 17.68
CA ALA A 166 -11.07 2.33 19.15
C ALA A 166 -11.23 0.97 19.83
N GLN A 167 -12.20 0.19 19.38
CA GLN A 167 -12.30 -1.25 19.68
C GLN A 167 -11.75 -2.03 18.47
N PRO A 168 -10.58 -2.69 18.59
CA PRO A 168 -9.91 -3.34 17.49
C PRO A 168 -10.79 -4.38 16.79
N ARG A 169 -10.81 -4.37 15.46
CA ARG A 169 -11.57 -5.28 14.59
C ARG A 169 -10.64 -6.15 13.76
N ASP A 170 -11.12 -7.30 13.29
CA ASP A 170 -10.30 -8.23 12.50
C ASP A 170 -9.84 -7.64 11.18
N GLN A 171 -10.60 -6.71 10.62
CA GLN A 171 -10.27 -6.01 9.39
C GLN A 171 -9.38 -4.77 9.57
N ASP A 172 -8.96 -4.44 10.80
CA ASP A 172 -8.05 -3.31 11.04
C ASP A 172 -6.69 -3.59 10.43
N GLU A 173 -6.20 -2.64 9.65
CA GLU A 173 -4.87 -2.73 9.06
C GLU A 173 -3.76 -2.79 10.12
N ALA A 174 -3.97 -2.15 11.27
CA ALA A 174 -3.06 -2.19 12.41
C ALA A 174 -2.76 -3.61 12.93
N LYS A 175 -3.64 -4.60 12.70
CA LYS A 175 -3.39 -6.01 13.02
C LYS A 175 -2.30 -6.66 12.17
N ASN A 176 -1.94 -6.02 11.07
CA ASN A 176 -0.82 -6.44 10.23
C ASN A 176 0.53 -5.94 10.75
N LEU A 177 0.53 -5.05 11.76
CA LEU A 177 1.73 -4.68 12.51
C LEU A 177 1.97 -5.69 13.62
N VAL A 178 3.03 -6.49 13.51
CA VAL A 178 3.39 -7.54 14.47
C VAL A 178 4.77 -7.30 15.07
N ARG A 179 4.95 -7.56 16.37
CA ARG A 179 6.25 -7.47 17.08
C ARG A 179 7.10 -8.71 16.77
N LYS A 180 7.50 -8.85 15.51
CA LYS A 180 8.33 -9.95 15.04
C LYS A 180 9.02 -9.53 13.75
N ASP A 181 10.28 -9.89 13.58
CA ASP A 181 10.96 -9.77 12.29
C ASP A 181 10.42 -10.84 11.31
N LEU A 182 9.72 -10.39 10.29
CA LEU A 182 9.20 -11.21 9.18
C LEU A 182 9.98 -10.96 7.88
N VAL A 183 11.11 -10.25 7.95
CA VAL A 183 11.81 -9.79 6.77
C VAL A 183 13.18 -10.43 6.61
N SER A 184 14.00 -10.48 7.66
CA SER A 184 15.42 -10.86 7.54
C SER A 184 15.64 -12.22 6.88
N THR A 185 14.84 -13.22 7.18
CA THR A 185 14.96 -14.55 6.55
C THR A 185 14.51 -14.55 5.10
N HIS A 186 13.38 -13.87 4.79
CA HIS A 186 12.79 -13.86 3.45
C HIS A 186 13.57 -12.99 2.46
N ILE A 187 14.14 -11.88 2.92
CA ILE A 187 14.88 -10.96 2.04
C ILE A 187 16.10 -11.63 1.42
N LEU A 188 16.76 -12.54 2.14
CA LEU A 188 17.87 -13.32 1.58
C LEU A 188 17.43 -14.21 0.41
N ALA A 189 16.32 -14.92 0.56
CA ALA A 189 15.77 -15.74 -0.50
C ALA A 189 15.35 -14.91 -1.73
N VAL A 190 14.77 -13.74 -1.51
CA VAL A 190 14.40 -12.83 -2.61
C VAL A 190 15.64 -12.26 -3.31
N LYS A 191 16.68 -11.87 -2.56
CA LYS A 191 17.96 -11.40 -3.12
C LYS A 191 18.57 -12.48 -4.02
N THR A 192 18.74 -13.72 -3.51
CA THR A 192 19.29 -14.86 -4.29
C THR A 192 18.47 -15.18 -5.55
N ALA A 193 17.16 -14.97 -5.53
CA ALA A 193 16.32 -15.22 -6.70
C ALA A 193 16.38 -14.10 -7.76
N LEU A 194 16.99 -12.97 -7.45
CA LEU A 194 17.18 -11.85 -8.36
C LEU A 194 18.59 -11.78 -8.98
N ASP A 195 19.57 -12.44 -8.34
CA ASP A 195 20.93 -12.61 -8.84
C ASP A 195 20.95 -13.61 -10.00
#